data_348dd383a3a4e9411bdda6a4d566a8af
#
_entry.id   348dd383a3a4e9411bdda6a4d566a8af
#
_cell.length_a   1.000
_cell.length_b   1.000
_cell.length_c   1.000
_cell.angle_alpha   90.00
_cell.angle_beta   90.00
_cell.angle_gamma   90.00
#
_symmetry.space_group_name_H-M   'P 1'
#
loop_
_entity.id
_entity.type
_entity.pdbx_description
1 polymer ?
#
loop_
_entity_poly.entity_id
_entity_poly.type
_entity_poly.pdbx_seq_one_letter_code
_entity_poly.pdbx_strand_id
1 'polypeptide(L)'
;MKSISTLALIGLLFFACKLCSFTGNKNTPPPTPSATPRPMLYAADLIKQRLGSFTLVKHSTREEMRKSASGFGIQLLDQSNDAGVGEYRSDAGKTVVLSVYSFSSPQSASSIIDQLEREGRDRKSKTVIIKSSQTSNGKRLEALGLVGRKLQGMIVWNNGYWFFMTMSDSLSEARALADAVGY
;
A
#
# COMPACT_ATOMS: atom_id res chain seq x y z
N MET A 1 3.96 -9.55 31.97
CA MET A 1 4.11 -9.81 30.53
C MET A 1 3.83 -8.50 29.82
N LYS A 2 4.85 -7.85 29.26
CA LYS A 2 4.72 -6.52 28.62
C LYS A 2 4.36 -6.74 27.16
N SER A 3 3.18 -6.21 26.77
CA SER A 3 2.72 -6.17 25.37
C SER A 3 3.68 -5.29 24.57
N ILE A 4 4.44 -5.90 23.66
CA ILE A 4 5.31 -5.18 22.73
C ILE A 4 4.41 -4.65 21.64
N SER A 5 4.28 -3.33 21.59
CA SER A 5 3.47 -2.62 20.60
C SER A 5 3.98 -2.92 19.19
N THR A 6 3.17 -3.57 18.37
CA THR A 6 3.47 -4.04 16.99
C THR A 6 3.64 -2.89 15.98
N LEU A 7 3.59 -1.64 16.44
CA LEU A 7 3.66 -0.43 15.60
C LEU A 7 5.06 -0.06 15.09
N ALA A 8 6.11 -0.79 15.51
CA ALA A 8 7.50 -0.52 15.08
C ALA A 8 7.86 -1.10 13.71
N LEU A 9 6.89 -1.60 12.92
CA LEU A 9 7.16 -2.47 11.78
C LEU A 9 7.15 -1.77 10.40
N ILE A 10 6.99 -0.46 10.32
CA ILE A 10 7.02 0.28 9.04
C ILE A 10 8.39 0.95 8.80
N GLY A 11 9.41 0.40 9.33
CA GLY A 11 10.77 0.91 9.19
C GLY A 11 11.68 -0.09 8.52
N LEU A 12 11.87 -0.04 7.23
CA LEU A 12 13.16 -0.24 6.53
C LEU A 12 12.97 -0.61 5.06
N LEU A 13 12.89 0.41 4.22
CA LEU A 13 13.41 0.31 2.86
C LEU A 13 14.15 1.62 2.56
N PHE A 14 15.44 1.63 2.83
CA PHE A 14 16.33 2.69 2.39
C PHE A 14 16.61 2.54 0.91
N PHE A 15 16.26 3.52 0.12
CA PHE A 15 17.09 3.90 -1.03
C PHE A 15 16.88 5.36 -1.39
N ALA A 16 17.97 6.07 -1.51
CA ALA A 16 18.02 7.46 -1.92
C ALA A 16 17.71 7.58 -3.42
N CYS A 17 16.64 8.28 -3.78
CA CYS A 17 16.36 8.62 -5.16
C CYS A 17 16.77 10.08 -5.43
N LYS A 18 17.68 10.29 -6.40
CA LYS A 18 18.04 11.60 -6.95
C LYS A 18 16.84 12.23 -7.65
N LEU A 19 16.55 13.47 -7.26
CA LEU A 19 15.56 14.34 -7.88
C LEU A 19 15.84 14.54 -9.38
N CYS A 20 14.90 14.15 -10.22
CA CYS A 20 14.81 14.61 -11.59
C CYS A 20 13.90 15.84 -11.64
N SER A 21 14.50 17.00 -11.93
CA SER A 21 13.80 18.26 -12.20
C SER A 21 13.06 18.15 -13.54
N PHE A 22 11.75 18.29 -13.52
CA PHE A 22 10.91 18.35 -14.72
C PHE A 22 10.71 19.83 -15.11
N THR A 23 11.32 20.25 -16.23
CA THR A 23 11.05 21.56 -16.86
C THR A 23 9.76 21.46 -17.67
N GLY A 24 8.80 22.30 -17.32
CA GLY A 24 7.48 22.32 -17.94
C GLY A 24 7.47 22.89 -19.37
N ASN A 25 6.75 22.22 -20.25
CA ASN A 25 6.38 22.73 -21.57
C ASN A 25 4.95 23.27 -21.52
N LYS A 26 4.78 24.57 -21.80
CA LYS A 26 3.48 25.26 -21.78
C LYS A 26 2.74 25.03 -23.12
N ASN A 27 1.94 23.97 -23.20
CA ASN A 27 0.84 23.89 -24.16
C ASN A 27 -0.43 23.60 -23.38
N THR A 28 -1.26 24.62 -23.21
CA THR A 28 -2.56 24.54 -22.52
C THR A 28 -3.55 23.78 -23.40
N PRO A 29 -4.01 22.58 -23.01
CA PRO A 29 -5.09 21.92 -23.75
C PRO A 29 -6.44 22.61 -23.48
N PRO A 30 -7.41 22.49 -24.40
CA PRO A 30 -8.74 23.08 -24.24
C PRO A 30 -9.46 22.54 -22.99
N PRO A 31 -10.40 23.31 -22.39
CA PRO A 31 -11.09 22.91 -21.17
C PRO A 31 -11.87 21.62 -21.39
N THR A 32 -11.45 20.59 -20.65
CA THR A 32 -12.16 19.30 -20.58
C THR A 32 -13.52 19.51 -19.91
N PRO A 33 -14.62 18.91 -20.42
CA PRO A 33 -15.93 19.03 -19.80
C PRO A 33 -15.87 18.61 -18.33
N SER A 34 -16.49 19.43 -17.48
CA SER A 34 -16.55 19.28 -16.03
C SER A 34 -17.08 17.88 -15.68
N ALA A 35 -16.19 17.03 -15.22
CA ALA A 35 -16.57 15.72 -14.72
C ALA A 35 -17.46 15.90 -13.47
N THR A 36 -18.62 15.24 -13.46
CA THR A 36 -19.49 15.15 -12.28
C THR A 36 -18.64 14.81 -11.06
N PRO A 37 -18.77 15.56 -9.94
CA PRO A 37 -18.01 15.27 -8.74
C PRO A 37 -18.26 13.83 -8.31
N ARG A 38 -17.25 12.98 -8.38
CA ARG A 38 -17.34 11.64 -7.78
C ARG A 38 -17.39 11.81 -6.26
N PRO A 39 -18.24 11.05 -5.55
CA PRO A 39 -18.20 11.06 -4.10
C PRO A 39 -16.75 10.79 -3.65
N MET A 40 -16.21 11.67 -2.81
CA MET A 40 -14.87 11.47 -2.24
C MET A 40 -14.96 10.29 -1.28
N LEU A 41 -14.44 9.15 -1.70
CA LEU A 41 -14.16 8.02 -0.81
C LEU A 41 -12.90 8.36 -0.03
N TYR A 42 -12.95 8.15 1.28
CA TYR A 42 -11.78 8.24 2.17
C TYR A 42 -11.15 6.86 2.35
N ALA A 43 -9.86 6.82 2.69
CA ALA A 43 -9.18 5.55 2.99
C ALA A 43 -9.87 4.78 4.12
N ALA A 44 -10.44 5.50 5.10
CA ALA A 44 -11.22 4.93 6.19
C ALA A 44 -12.46 4.15 5.70
N ASP A 45 -13.11 4.57 4.62
CA ASP A 45 -14.31 3.91 4.06
C ASP A 45 -13.98 2.53 3.46
N LEU A 46 -12.73 2.33 3.07
CA LEU A 46 -12.22 1.08 2.51
C LEU A 46 -11.72 0.10 3.59
N ILE A 47 -11.50 0.59 4.82
CA ILE A 47 -11.09 -0.21 5.99
C ILE A 47 -12.34 -0.62 6.76
N LYS A 48 -12.98 -1.68 6.28
CA LYS A 48 -14.25 -2.17 6.83
C LYS A 48 -14.02 -2.97 8.11
N GLN A 49 -15.02 -2.98 9.00
CA GLN A 49 -15.00 -3.74 10.25
C GLN A 49 -14.77 -5.25 10.04
N ARG A 50 -15.25 -5.78 8.91
CA ARG A 50 -15.06 -7.18 8.52
C ARG A 50 -14.79 -7.30 7.02
N LEU A 51 -13.80 -8.12 6.68
CA LEU A 51 -13.40 -8.47 5.31
C LEU A 51 -13.26 -10.00 5.23
N GLY A 52 -14.29 -10.67 4.70
CA GLY A 52 -14.34 -12.13 4.69
C GLY A 52 -14.21 -12.73 6.09
N SER A 53 -13.20 -13.57 6.31
CA SER A 53 -12.87 -14.19 7.60
C SER A 53 -11.98 -13.33 8.51
N PHE A 54 -11.77 -12.04 8.16
CA PHE A 54 -10.92 -11.12 8.91
C PHE A 54 -11.76 -10.08 9.65
N THR A 55 -11.46 -9.86 10.92
CA THR A 55 -12.09 -8.84 11.76
C THR A 55 -11.07 -7.74 12.07
N LEU A 56 -11.48 -6.50 11.91
CA LEU A 56 -10.66 -5.32 12.24
C LEU A 56 -10.43 -5.25 13.74
N VAL A 57 -9.16 -5.21 14.13
CA VAL A 57 -8.73 -5.10 15.53
C VAL A 57 -8.34 -3.66 15.87
N LYS A 58 -7.71 -2.98 14.90
CA LYS A 58 -7.23 -1.62 15.05
C LYS A 58 -7.29 -0.88 13.73
N HIS A 59 -7.69 0.37 13.78
CA HIS A 59 -7.61 1.32 12.67
C HIS A 59 -6.68 2.46 13.04
N SER A 60 -5.87 2.91 12.10
CA SER A 60 -5.02 4.09 12.21
C SER A 60 -5.24 5.01 11.03
N THR A 61 -5.44 6.29 11.34
CA THR A 61 -5.58 7.36 10.37
C THR A 61 -4.23 7.75 9.75
N ARG A 62 -4.25 8.53 8.66
CA ARG A 62 -3.05 9.08 8.05
C ARG A 62 -2.14 9.82 9.04
N GLU A 63 -2.72 10.58 9.95
CA GLU A 63 -1.97 11.33 10.96
C GLU A 63 -1.26 10.41 11.97
N GLU A 64 -1.95 9.37 12.44
CA GLU A 64 -1.36 8.36 13.32
C GLU A 64 -0.27 7.56 12.63
N MET A 65 -0.47 7.19 11.34
CA MET A 65 0.55 6.54 10.53
C MET A 65 1.82 7.40 10.43
N ARG A 66 1.68 8.72 10.23
CA ARG A 66 2.80 9.65 10.10
C ARG A 66 3.69 9.69 11.35
N LYS A 67 3.13 9.49 12.54
CA LYS A 67 3.88 9.46 13.82
C LYS A 67 4.80 8.24 13.94
N SER A 68 4.50 7.15 13.23
CA SER A 68 5.24 5.88 13.31
C SER A 68 5.91 5.46 12.00
N ALA A 69 5.62 6.15 10.90
CA ALA A 69 6.17 5.82 9.59
C ALA A 69 7.64 6.18 9.49
N SER A 70 8.37 5.40 8.69
CA SER A 70 9.77 5.65 8.33
C SER A 70 10.03 5.17 6.89
N GLY A 71 11.08 5.67 6.25
CA GLY A 71 11.52 5.22 4.94
C GLY A 71 10.40 5.30 3.88
N PHE A 72 10.14 4.17 3.20
CA PHE A 72 9.14 4.07 2.15
C PHE A 72 7.72 4.45 2.60
N GLY A 73 7.35 4.13 3.84
CA GLY A 73 6.05 4.50 4.40
C GLY A 73 5.84 6.01 4.49
N ILE A 74 6.87 6.78 4.84
CA ILE A 74 6.82 8.26 4.82
C ILE A 74 6.66 8.76 3.39
N GLN A 75 7.41 8.22 2.43
CA GLN A 75 7.32 8.62 1.02
C GLN A 75 5.90 8.41 0.47
N LEU A 76 5.27 7.26 0.78
CA LEU A 76 3.89 6.99 0.39
C LEU A 76 2.92 8.00 1.01
N LEU A 77 3.09 8.32 2.30
CA LEU A 77 2.25 9.30 2.98
C LEU A 77 2.41 10.72 2.40
N ASP A 78 3.62 11.11 2.03
CA ASP A 78 3.89 12.44 1.46
C ASP A 78 3.31 12.58 0.05
N GLN A 79 3.30 11.52 -0.73
CA GLN A 79 2.75 11.50 -2.09
C GLN A 79 1.24 11.24 -2.15
N SER A 80 0.63 10.71 -1.09
CA SER A 80 -0.79 10.40 -1.04
C SER A 80 -1.63 11.59 -0.62
N ASN A 81 -2.87 11.66 -1.12
CA ASN A 81 -3.88 12.64 -0.68
C ASN A 81 -4.51 12.20 0.64
N ASP A 82 -4.75 10.88 0.79
CA ASP A 82 -5.32 10.27 1.99
C ASP A 82 -4.73 8.88 2.20
N ALA A 83 -4.73 8.41 3.45
CA ALA A 83 -4.22 7.10 3.81
C ALA A 83 -4.88 6.58 5.10
N GLY A 84 -4.92 5.25 5.22
CA GLY A 84 -5.35 4.56 6.43
C GLY A 84 -4.73 3.17 6.53
N VAL A 85 -4.67 2.65 7.75
CA VAL A 85 -4.19 1.29 8.04
C VAL A 85 -5.20 0.58 8.92
N GLY A 86 -5.57 -0.64 8.51
CA GLY A 86 -6.33 -1.58 9.32
C GLY A 86 -5.44 -2.76 9.73
N GLU A 87 -5.40 -3.06 11.02
CA GLU A 87 -4.88 -4.31 11.55
C GLU A 87 -6.04 -5.30 11.72
N TYR A 88 -5.96 -6.41 11.03
CA TYR A 88 -6.99 -7.44 11.00
C TYR A 88 -6.51 -8.72 11.67
N ARG A 89 -7.43 -9.45 12.27
CA ARG A 89 -7.20 -10.81 12.77
C ARG A 89 -8.07 -11.78 12.00
N SER A 90 -7.44 -12.83 11.44
CA SER A 90 -8.18 -13.93 10.81
C SER A 90 -8.83 -14.82 11.87
N ASP A 91 -9.80 -15.63 11.45
CA ASP A 91 -10.43 -16.65 12.31
C ASP A 91 -9.41 -17.66 12.88
N ALA A 92 -8.27 -17.84 12.19
CA ALA A 92 -7.14 -18.64 12.66
C ALA A 92 -6.22 -17.87 13.66
N GLY A 93 -6.58 -16.65 14.07
CA GLY A 93 -5.82 -15.83 15.02
C GLY A 93 -4.59 -15.15 14.44
N LYS A 94 -4.37 -15.19 13.12
CA LYS A 94 -3.24 -14.53 12.46
C LYS A 94 -3.51 -13.05 12.25
N THR A 95 -2.47 -12.24 12.41
CA THR A 95 -2.54 -10.80 12.17
C THR A 95 -2.15 -10.50 10.72
N VAL A 96 -2.98 -9.69 10.05
CA VAL A 96 -2.73 -9.16 8.71
C VAL A 96 -2.97 -7.65 8.74
N VAL A 97 -2.09 -6.89 8.13
CA VAL A 97 -2.20 -5.42 8.01
C VAL A 97 -2.64 -5.07 6.61
N LEU A 98 -3.68 -4.25 6.48
CA LEU A 98 -4.11 -3.61 5.24
C LEU A 98 -3.74 -2.13 5.30
N SER A 99 -2.94 -1.66 4.36
CA SER A 99 -2.67 -0.24 4.15
C SER A 99 -3.34 0.23 2.87
N VAL A 100 -3.98 1.38 2.92
CA VAL A 100 -4.72 1.99 1.81
C VAL A 100 -4.23 3.41 1.62
N TYR A 101 -3.92 3.80 0.37
CA TYR A 101 -3.48 5.15 0.01
C TYR A 101 -4.23 5.62 -1.22
N SER A 102 -4.66 6.89 -1.24
CA SER A 102 -5.21 7.53 -2.43
C SER A 102 -4.20 8.50 -3.05
N PHE A 103 -4.19 8.59 -4.36
CA PHE A 103 -3.30 9.46 -5.13
C PHE A 103 -4.09 10.41 -6.02
N SER A 104 -3.43 11.47 -6.48
CA SER A 104 -4.02 12.47 -7.37
C SER A 104 -4.32 11.94 -8.78
N SER A 105 -3.65 10.87 -9.20
CA SER A 105 -3.86 10.24 -10.50
C SER A 105 -3.66 8.72 -10.45
N PRO A 106 -4.30 7.96 -11.35
CA PRO A 106 -4.06 6.53 -11.51
C PRO A 106 -2.59 6.22 -11.85
N GLN A 107 -1.94 7.11 -12.59
CA GLN A 107 -0.52 6.98 -12.98
C GLN A 107 0.39 7.06 -11.76
N SER A 108 0.08 7.94 -10.79
CA SER A 108 0.83 8.03 -9.53
C SER A 108 0.74 6.74 -8.73
N ALA A 109 -0.45 6.15 -8.60
CA ALA A 109 -0.63 4.87 -7.92
C ALA A 109 0.10 3.72 -8.65
N SER A 110 0.04 3.69 -9.98
CA SER A 110 0.69 2.67 -10.80
C SER A 110 2.22 2.76 -10.75
N SER A 111 2.78 3.98 -10.77
CA SER A 111 4.23 4.21 -10.74
C SER A 111 4.90 3.63 -9.49
N ILE A 112 4.19 3.61 -8.36
CA ILE A 112 4.67 3.01 -7.11
C ILE A 112 4.84 1.50 -7.27
N ILE A 113 3.86 0.83 -7.90
CA ILE A 113 3.94 -0.61 -8.14
C ILE A 113 5.10 -0.93 -9.08
N ASP A 114 5.27 -0.14 -10.14
CA ASP A 114 6.37 -0.32 -11.09
C ASP A 114 7.74 -0.08 -10.43
N GLN A 115 7.83 0.85 -9.49
CA GLN A 115 9.02 1.07 -8.69
C GLN A 115 9.30 -0.15 -7.80
N LEU A 116 8.31 -0.64 -7.06
CA LEU A 116 8.46 -1.82 -6.20
C LEU A 116 8.85 -3.06 -7.00
N GLU A 117 8.29 -3.24 -8.20
CA GLU A 117 8.67 -4.36 -9.07
C GLU A 117 10.12 -4.25 -9.53
N ARG A 118 10.58 -3.07 -9.95
CA ARG A 118 11.99 -2.86 -10.33
C ARG A 118 12.94 -3.13 -9.17
N GLU A 119 12.62 -2.58 -7.99
CA GLU A 119 13.41 -2.77 -6.78
C GLU A 119 13.45 -4.24 -6.35
N GLY A 120 12.32 -4.93 -6.40
CA GLY A 120 12.23 -6.35 -6.03
C GLY A 120 12.90 -7.31 -7.02
N ARG A 121 13.24 -6.85 -8.23
CA ARG A 121 14.06 -7.60 -9.20
C ARG A 121 15.56 -7.41 -8.99
N ASP A 122 15.98 -6.40 -8.23
CA ASP A 122 17.37 -6.20 -7.88
C ASP A 122 17.84 -7.31 -6.92
N ARG A 123 18.92 -8.00 -7.26
CA ARG A 123 19.52 -9.08 -6.44
C ARG A 123 19.96 -8.62 -5.05
N LYS A 124 20.15 -7.31 -4.85
CA LYS A 124 20.49 -6.71 -3.56
C LYS A 124 19.25 -6.35 -2.72
N SER A 125 18.06 -6.46 -3.29
CA SER A 125 16.81 -6.15 -2.60
C SER A 125 16.55 -7.14 -1.47
N LYS A 126 15.99 -6.63 -0.37
CA LYS A 126 15.43 -7.45 0.71
C LYS A 126 14.02 -7.95 0.39
N THR A 127 13.49 -7.57 -0.76
CA THR A 127 12.16 -7.97 -1.25
C THR A 127 12.33 -8.77 -2.53
N VAL A 128 11.65 -9.91 -2.61
CA VAL A 128 11.65 -10.78 -3.78
C VAL A 128 10.23 -10.83 -4.36
N ILE A 129 10.08 -10.42 -5.61
CA ILE A 129 8.80 -10.55 -6.32
C ILE A 129 8.60 -12.01 -6.71
N ILE A 130 7.49 -12.59 -6.25
CA ILE A 130 7.11 -13.98 -6.55
C ILE A 130 6.23 -14.01 -7.79
N LYS A 131 5.29 -13.07 -7.90
CA LYS A 131 4.33 -12.98 -9.00
C LYS A 131 4.01 -11.54 -9.32
N SER A 132 3.90 -11.25 -10.62
CA SER A 132 3.37 -9.99 -11.14
C SER A 132 2.24 -10.31 -12.11
N SER A 133 1.11 -9.63 -11.98
CA SER A 133 -0.06 -9.81 -12.84
C SER A 133 -0.75 -8.50 -13.12
N GLN A 134 -1.30 -8.35 -14.33
CA GLN A 134 -2.19 -7.25 -14.68
C GLN A 134 -3.59 -7.56 -14.17
N THR A 135 -4.30 -6.52 -13.75
CA THR A 135 -5.72 -6.56 -13.41
C THR A 135 -6.49 -5.63 -14.35
N SER A 136 -7.81 -5.65 -14.33
CA SER A 136 -8.63 -4.78 -15.18
C SER A 136 -8.36 -3.28 -14.99
N ASN A 137 -7.97 -2.88 -13.77
CA ASN A 137 -7.80 -1.47 -13.40
C ASN A 137 -6.41 -1.14 -12.84
N GLY A 138 -5.43 -2.03 -13.05
CA GLY A 138 -4.09 -1.82 -12.52
C GLY A 138 -3.21 -3.07 -12.56
N LYS A 139 -2.33 -3.16 -11.58
CA LYS A 139 -1.32 -4.23 -11.46
C LYS A 139 -1.30 -4.78 -10.04
N ARG A 140 -1.00 -6.06 -9.90
CA ARG A 140 -0.85 -6.74 -8.61
C ARG A 140 0.50 -7.45 -8.55
N LEU A 141 1.21 -7.25 -7.45
CA LEU A 141 2.45 -7.97 -7.12
C LEU A 141 2.25 -8.81 -5.87
N GLU A 142 2.83 -10.00 -5.89
CA GLU A 142 3.00 -10.85 -4.72
C GLU A 142 4.49 -10.94 -4.41
N ALA A 143 4.86 -10.67 -3.18
CA ALA A 143 6.25 -10.56 -2.78
C ALA A 143 6.51 -11.18 -1.41
N LEU A 144 7.76 -11.56 -1.19
CA LEU A 144 8.32 -11.83 0.14
C LEU A 144 9.32 -10.74 0.47
N GLY A 145 9.18 -10.11 1.61
CA GLY A 145 10.08 -9.07 2.09
C GLY A 145 10.64 -9.39 3.45
N LEU A 146 11.89 -8.98 3.68
CA LEU A 146 12.51 -9.07 5.00
C LEU A 146 12.26 -7.77 5.76
N VAL A 147 11.38 -7.81 6.77
CA VAL A 147 11.10 -6.68 7.66
C VAL A 147 11.80 -6.92 8.99
N GLY A 148 12.85 -6.14 9.25
CA GLY A 148 13.77 -6.43 10.34
C GLY A 148 14.47 -7.78 10.12
N ARG A 149 14.16 -8.77 10.98
CA ARG A 149 14.69 -10.15 10.88
C ARG A 149 13.62 -11.17 10.49
N LYS A 150 12.40 -10.73 10.18
CA LYS A 150 11.27 -11.61 9.85
C LYS A 150 10.94 -11.54 8.38
N LEU A 151 10.75 -12.70 7.77
CA LEU A 151 10.19 -12.81 6.43
C LEU A 151 8.68 -12.55 6.50
N GLN A 152 8.18 -11.65 5.64
CA GLN A 152 6.75 -11.34 5.54
C GLN A 152 6.27 -11.52 4.12
N GLY A 153 5.05 -12.06 4.00
CA GLY A 153 4.30 -12.07 2.76
C GLY A 153 3.62 -10.73 2.54
N MET A 154 3.68 -10.24 1.32
CA MET A 154 3.14 -8.95 0.92
C MET A 154 2.39 -9.08 -0.40
N ILE A 155 1.19 -8.52 -0.46
CA ILE A 155 0.44 -8.30 -1.70
C ILE A 155 0.28 -6.80 -1.86
N VAL A 156 0.67 -6.26 -3.01
CA VAL A 156 0.42 -4.87 -3.37
C VAL A 156 -0.34 -4.80 -4.68
N TRP A 157 -1.30 -3.89 -4.77
CA TRP A 157 -2.03 -3.65 -6.00
C TRP A 157 -2.54 -2.22 -6.07
N ASN A 158 -2.85 -1.78 -7.27
CA ASN A 158 -3.58 -0.54 -7.48
C ASN A 158 -4.91 -0.79 -8.18
N ASN A 159 -5.87 0.10 -7.91
CA ASN A 159 -7.14 0.18 -8.62
C ASN A 159 -7.47 1.66 -8.85
N GLY A 160 -7.20 2.14 -10.06
CA GLY A 160 -7.32 3.55 -10.37
C GLY A 160 -6.44 4.42 -9.46
N TYR A 161 -7.06 5.32 -8.70
CA TYR A 161 -6.39 6.27 -7.80
C TYR A 161 -5.89 5.65 -6.50
N TRP A 162 -6.21 4.38 -6.24
CA TRP A 162 -5.94 3.71 -4.98
C TRP A 162 -4.76 2.77 -5.09
N PHE A 163 -3.92 2.78 -4.08
CA PHE A 163 -2.87 1.81 -3.85
C PHE A 163 -3.16 1.07 -2.54
N PHE A 164 -3.08 -0.22 -2.58
CA PHE A 164 -3.33 -1.12 -1.48
C PHE A 164 -2.11 -1.98 -1.20
N MET A 165 -1.91 -2.31 0.07
CA MET A 165 -0.89 -3.24 0.49
C MET A 165 -1.40 -4.08 1.66
N THR A 166 -1.33 -5.41 1.53
CA THR A 166 -1.50 -6.30 2.67
C THR A 166 -0.18 -6.94 3.05
N MET A 167 0.05 -7.07 4.36
CA MET A 167 1.26 -7.72 4.92
C MET A 167 0.91 -8.67 6.06
N SER A 168 1.59 -9.82 6.10
CA SER A 168 1.48 -10.81 7.17
C SER A 168 2.76 -11.65 7.25
N ASP A 169 2.95 -12.36 8.36
CA ASP A 169 3.98 -13.41 8.49
C ASP A 169 3.73 -14.59 7.51
N SER A 170 2.56 -14.64 6.85
CA SER A 170 2.16 -15.64 5.86
C SER A 170 1.69 -14.98 4.58
N LEU A 171 2.28 -15.35 3.43
CA LEU A 171 1.84 -14.87 2.12
C LEU A 171 0.39 -15.31 1.80
N SER A 172 -0.03 -16.48 2.26
CA SER A 172 -1.39 -16.97 2.07
C SER A 172 -2.42 -16.11 2.82
N GLU A 173 -2.13 -15.69 4.06
CA GLU A 173 -3.00 -14.79 4.82
C GLU A 173 -3.05 -13.39 4.20
N ALA A 174 -1.89 -12.85 3.79
CA ALA A 174 -1.85 -11.56 3.08
C ALA A 174 -2.68 -11.60 1.79
N ARG A 175 -2.60 -12.71 1.03
CA ARG A 175 -3.39 -12.93 -0.19
C ARG A 175 -4.89 -13.03 0.12
N ALA A 176 -5.27 -13.81 1.13
CA ALA A 176 -6.67 -14.00 1.51
C ALA A 176 -7.33 -12.66 1.92
N LEU A 177 -6.64 -11.80 2.68
CA LEU A 177 -7.17 -10.48 3.00
C LEU A 177 -7.24 -9.60 1.74
N ALA A 178 -6.22 -9.59 0.87
CA ALA A 178 -6.24 -8.83 -0.38
C ALA A 178 -7.42 -9.23 -1.28
N ASP A 179 -7.70 -10.53 -1.38
CA ASP A 179 -8.83 -11.05 -2.16
C ASP A 179 -10.19 -10.67 -1.53
N ALA A 180 -10.27 -10.61 -0.20
CA ALA A 180 -11.47 -10.19 0.53
C ALA A 180 -11.77 -8.69 0.44
N VAL A 181 -10.77 -7.85 0.16
CA VAL A 181 -10.96 -6.40 -0.10
C VAL A 181 -11.78 -6.19 -1.38
N GLY A 182 -11.64 -7.06 -2.39
CA GLY A 182 -12.51 -7.11 -3.57
C GLY A 182 -12.34 -5.92 -4.54
N TYR A 183 -11.16 -5.31 -4.60
CA TYR A 183 -10.81 -4.21 -5.50
C TYR A 183 -9.77 -4.64 -6.52
#